data_a8e658225bff7467ab946ce165b59d8c
#
_entry.id   a8e658225bff7467ab946ce165b59d8c
#
_cell.length_a   1.000
_cell.length_b   1.000
_cell.length_c   1.000
_cell.angle_alpha   90.00
_cell.angle_beta   90.00
_cell.angle_gamma   90.00
#
_symmetry.space_group_name_H-M   'P 1'
#
loop_
_entity.id
_entity.type
_entity.pdbx_description
1 polymer ?
#
loop_
_entity_poly.entity_id
_entity_poly.type
_entity_poly.pdbx_seq_one_letter_code
_entity_poly.pdbx_strand_id
1 'polypeptide(L)'
;MINRDLIRRKIVQLTYAYYQNGNHNMDNAEKELLFSLSKAYDLYNYMLQLIVAVTKEARKRYDVELARAQREGAEAPSQKFAFNRFAVQLEENKMLGDWIDAKHSSWDDDIEFVRKLYTNITASEVFQEYMASEEDNYEADREAWRKFYKNFVMSNEELDALLEEKSLYWNDDKEVVDTFVLKTIKRFEQENKADQELLPEYKDLEDRDFARKLFRSTILNCDQYQRYMSDASRNWDFSRLLTWMWLSCRLPLQRW
;
A
#
# COMPACT_ATOMS: atom_id res chain seq x y z
N MET A 1 -4.07 8.03 -5.57
CA MET A 1 -4.28 6.85 -4.74
C MET A 1 -5.41 7.03 -3.74
N ILE A 2 -5.32 8.01 -2.85
CA ILE A 2 -6.37 8.29 -1.85
C ILE A 2 -7.69 8.57 -2.57
N ASN A 3 -8.70 7.75 -2.29
CA ASN A 3 -10.04 7.86 -2.83
C ASN A 3 -11.05 8.09 -1.71
N ARG A 4 -12.30 8.36 -2.07
CA ARG A 4 -13.38 8.65 -1.10
C ARG A 4 -13.69 7.49 -0.16
N ASP A 5 -13.38 6.26 -0.53
CA ASP A 5 -13.58 5.10 0.36
C ASP A 5 -12.53 5.07 1.49
N LEU A 6 -11.26 5.23 1.15
CA LEU A 6 -10.18 5.34 2.14
C LEU A 6 -10.39 6.56 3.05
N ILE A 7 -10.80 7.71 2.49
CA ILE A 7 -11.12 8.91 3.27
C ILE A 7 -12.20 8.62 4.31
N ARG A 8 -13.29 7.94 3.92
CA ARG A 8 -14.37 7.60 4.86
C ARG A 8 -13.89 6.65 5.98
N ARG A 9 -13.09 5.63 5.64
CA ARG A 9 -12.51 4.72 6.64
C ARG A 9 -11.68 5.49 7.67
N LYS A 10 -10.77 6.36 7.20
CA LYS A 10 -9.95 7.21 8.09
C LYS A 10 -10.78 8.16 8.94
N ILE A 11 -11.84 8.74 8.39
CA ILE A 11 -12.74 9.62 9.14
C ILE A 11 -13.44 8.84 10.25
N VAL A 12 -13.89 7.59 10.03
CA VAL A 12 -14.47 6.77 11.10
C VAL A 12 -13.46 6.56 12.23
N GLN A 13 -12.25 6.14 11.90
CA GLN A 13 -11.18 5.86 12.88
C GLN A 13 -10.85 7.12 13.70
N LEU A 14 -10.61 8.25 13.04
CA LEU A 14 -10.23 9.48 13.72
C LEU A 14 -11.39 10.17 14.45
N THR A 15 -12.62 10.02 13.98
CA THR A 15 -13.78 10.49 14.75
C THR A 15 -13.95 9.67 16.02
N TYR A 16 -13.72 8.36 15.98
CA TYR A 16 -13.70 7.53 17.17
C TYR A 16 -12.61 7.99 18.16
N ALA A 17 -11.38 8.15 17.68
CA ALA A 17 -10.26 8.63 18.49
C ALA A 17 -10.53 10.02 19.09
N TYR A 18 -11.14 10.93 18.32
CA TYR A 18 -11.51 12.27 18.76
C TYR A 18 -12.41 12.24 20.00
N TYR A 19 -13.42 11.35 20.01
CA TYR A 19 -14.32 11.24 21.15
C TYR A 19 -13.73 10.45 22.32
N GLN A 20 -12.82 9.51 22.09
CA GLN A 20 -12.20 8.73 23.16
C GLN A 20 -11.11 9.50 23.92
N ASN A 21 -10.34 10.32 23.25
CA ASN A 21 -9.18 10.99 23.84
C ASN A 21 -9.53 12.21 24.71
N GLY A 22 -10.80 12.62 24.77
CA GLY A 22 -11.25 13.75 25.60
C GLY A 22 -10.68 15.12 25.22
N ASN A 23 -9.80 15.19 24.22
CA ASN A 23 -9.24 16.44 23.69
C ASN A 23 -9.97 16.83 22.41
N HIS A 24 -10.94 17.72 22.53
CA HIS A 24 -11.85 18.10 21.44
C HIS A 24 -11.32 19.27 20.59
N ASN A 25 -10.02 19.32 20.31
CA ASN A 25 -9.47 20.30 19.38
C ASN A 25 -9.64 19.82 17.93
N MET A 26 -10.64 20.39 17.25
CA MET A 26 -11.01 20.03 15.87
C MET A 26 -9.90 20.30 14.86
N ASP A 27 -9.15 21.38 15.02
CA ASP A 27 -8.08 21.75 14.07
C ASP A 27 -6.90 20.77 14.16
N ASN A 28 -6.59 20.28 15.37
CA ASN A 28 -5.56 19.26 15.55
C ASN A 28 -6.04 17.91 14.98
N ALA A 29 -7.29 17.54 15.21
CA ALA A 29 -7.86 16.31 14.68
C ALA A 29 -7.95 16.32 13.14
N GLU A 30 -8.22 17.49 12.53
CA GLU A 30 -8.17 17.64 11.07
C GLU A 30 -6.74 17.48 10.52
N LYS A 31 -5.73 18.07 11.19
CA LYS A 31 -4.33 17.87 10.81
C LYS A 31 -3.93 16.40 10.89
N GLU A 32 -4.39 15.70 11.94
CA GLU A 32 -4.18 14.27 12.13
C GLU A 32 -4.81 13.44 11.01
N LEU A 33 -6.03 13.80 10.56
CA LEU A 33 -6.66 13.16 9.42
C LEU A 33 -5.80 13.28 8.15
N LEU A 34 -5.36 14.48 7.82
CA LEU A 34 -4.54 14.71 6.63
C LEU A 34 -3.20 14.00 6.73
N PHE A 35 -2.60 13.99 7.92
CA PHE A 35 -1.37 13.25 8.19
C PHE A 35 -1.57 11.74 8.02
N SER A 36 -2.63 11.17 8.59
CA SER A 36 -2.98 9.75 8.44
C SER A 36 -3.20 9.36 6.98
N LEU A 37 -3.84 10.22 6.18
CA LEU A 37 -4.01 10.01 4.74
C LEU A 37 -2.66 10.02 4.00
N SER A 38 -1.77 10.97 4.33
CA SER A 38 -0.42 11.00 3.72
C SER A 38 0.41 9.76 4.07
N LYS A 39 0.20 9.16 5.26
CA LYS A 39 0.84 7.92 5.67
C LYS A 39 0.39 6.71 4.84
N ALA A 40 -0.87 6.67 4.41
CA ALA A 40 -1.33 5.65 3.47
C ALA A 40 -0.62 5.77 2.10
N TYR A 41 -0.33 7.00 1.66
CA TYR A 41 0.47 7.22 0.45
C TYR A 41 1.95 6.84 0.65
N ASP A 42 2.51 7.10 1.83
CA ASP A 42 3.84 6.62 2.19
C ASP A 42 3.91 5.09 2.13
N LEU A 43 2.91 4.37 2.67
CA LEU A 43 2.83 2.91 2.58
C LEU A 43 2.80 2.42 1.13
N TYR A 44 2.02 3.07 0.25
CA TYR A 44 1.95 2.70 -1.16
C TYR A 44 3.33 2.75 -1.84
N ASN A 45 4.10 3.82 -1.64
CA ASN A 45 5.44 3.94 -2.20
C ASN A 45 6.41 2.95 -1.56
N TYR A 46 6.30 2.72 -0.24
CA TYR A 46 7.11 1.74 0.48
C TYR A 46 6.90 0.32 -0.04
N MET A 47 5.65 -0.05 -0.37
CA MET A 47 5.34 -1.34 -0.97
C MET A 47 5.85 -1.48 -2.40
N LEU A 48 5.87 -0.40 -3.20
CA LEU A 48 6.54 -0.40 -4.50
C LEU A 48 8.06 -0.58 -4.35
N GLN A 49 8.66 0.08 -3.37
CA GLN A 49 10.09 -0.06 -3.06
C GLN A 49 10.46 -1.50 -2.65
N LEU A 50 9.55 -2.27 -2.02
CA LEU A 50 9.77 -3.68 -1.70
C LEU A 50 10.05 -4.52 -2.96
N ILE A 51 9.32 -4.28 -4.04
CA ILE A 51 9.55 -4.95 -5.34
C ILE A 51 10.98 -4.71 -5.81
N VAL A 52 11.44 -3.46 -5.73
CA VAL A 52 12.81 -3.07 -6.08
C VAL A 52 13.83 -3.75 -5.15
N ALA A 53 13.57 -3.79 -3.84
CA ALA A 53 14.47 -4.41 -2.86
C ALA A 53 14.66 -5.92 -3.12
N VAL A 54 13.57 -6.64 -3.40
CA VAL A 54 13.63 -8.08 -3.75
C VAL A 54 14.40 -8.31 -5.05
N THR A 55 14.22 -7.44 -6.05
CA THR A 55 14.95 -7.55 -7.32
C THR A 55 16.44 -7.23 -7.14
N LYS A 56 16.79 -6.28 -6.29
CA LYS A 56 18.19 -6.02 -5.92
C LYS A 56 18.84 -7.24 -5.23
N GLU A 57 18.12 -7.92 -4.34
CA GLU A 57 18.58 -9.16 -3.74
C GLU A 57 18.77 -10.26 -4.80
N ALA A 58 17.83 -10.37 -5.75
CA ALA A 58 17.96 -11.30 -6.89
C ALA A 58 19.23 -11.06 -7.71
N ARG A 59 19.59 -9.79 -7.99
CA ARG A 59 20.85 -9.46 -8.71
C ARG A 59 22.07 -9.83 -7.90
N LYS A 60 22.09 -9.56 -6.60
CA LYS A 60 23.21 -9.98 -5.73
C LYS A 60 23.43 -11.49 -5.79
N ARG A 61 22.34 -12.27 -5.76
CA ARG A 61 22.41 -13.74 -5.87
C ARG A 61 22.89 -14.18 -7.25
N TYR A 62 22.35 -13.58 -8.30
CA TYR A 62 22.76 -13.83 -9.68
C TYR A 62 24.27 -13.59 -9.86
N ASP A 63 24.81 -12.48 -9.36
CA ASP A 63 26.25 -12.15 -9.48
C ASP A 63 27.13 -13.20 -8.79
N VAL A 64 26.72 -13.68 -7.62
CA VAL A 64 27.43 -14.74 -6.88
C VAL A 64 27.40 -16.06 -7.65
N GLU A 65 26.23 -16.45 -8.17
CA GLU A 65 26.06 -17.68 -8.95
C GLU A 65 26.83 -17.63 -10.28
N LEU A 66 26.80 -16.47 -10.96
CA LEU A 66 27.56 -16.26 -12.21
C LEU A 66 29.06 -16.39 -11.96
N ALA A 67 29.59 -15.76 -10.90
CA ALA A 67 30.99 -15.88 -10.54
C ALA A 67 31.40 -17.30 -10.16
N ARG A 68 30.49 -18.08 -9.60
CA ARG A 68 30.69 -19.51 -9.30
C ARG A 68 30.71 -20.32 -10.59
N ALA A 69 29.69 -20.15 -11.47
CA ALA A 69 29.60 -20.85 -12.74
C ALA A 69 30.86 -20.61 -13.62
N GLN A 70 31.35 -19.36 -13.67
CA GLN A 70 32.57 -19.02 -14.39
C GLN A 70 33.81 -19.76 -13.85
N ARG A 71 33.93 -19.93 -12.53
CA ARG A 71 35.05 -20.66 -11.91
C ARG A 71 34.97 -22.17 -12.16
N GLU A 72 33.77 -22.72 -12.17
CA GLU A 72 33.51 -24.14 -12.33
C GLU A 72 33.39 -24.57 -13.81
N GLY A 73 33.39 -23.59 -14.76
CA GLY A 73 33.16 -23.86 -16.18
C GLY A 73 31.74 -24.35 -16.48
N ALA A 74 30.79 -24.01 -15.62
CA ALA A 74 29.36 -24.37 -15.75
C ALA A 74 28.62 -23.32 -16.58
N GLU A 75 27.38 -23.68 -16.98
CA GLU A 75 26.48 -22.76 -17.70
C GLU A 75 26.10 -21.55 -16.80
N ALA A 76 26.02 -20.37 -17.40
CA ALA A 76 25.62 -19.17 -16.69
C ALA A 76 24.17 -19.26 -16.18
N PRO A 77 23.87 -18.78 -14.97
CA PRO A 77 22.51 -18.76 -14.46
C PRO A 77 21.62 -17.86 -15.30
N SER A 78 20.30 -18.12 -15.29
CA SER A 78 19.34 -17.27 -15.98
C SER A 78 19.25 -15.90 -15.33
N GLN A 79 19.34 -14.84 -16.15
CA GLN A 79 19.21 -13.47 -15.69
C GLN A 79 17.75 -12.95 -15.65
N LYS A 80 16.76 -13.76 -16.12
CA LYS A 80 15.38 -13.37 -16.36
C LYS A 80 14.72 -12.67 -15.17
N PHE A 81 14.88 -13.22 -13.96
CA PHE A 81 14.30 -12.61 -12.75
C PHE A 81 15.15 -11.47 -12.18
N ALA A 82 16.47 -11.61 -12.16
CA ALA A 82 17.39 -10.60 -11.64
C ALA A 82 17.32 -9.28 -12.42
N PHE A 83 17.04 -9.36 -13.72
CA PHE A 83 16.91 -8.23 -14.64
C PHE A 83 15.49 -8.12 -15.23
N ASN A 84 14.49 -8.51 -14.46
CA ASN A 84 13.08 -8.35 -14.82
C ASN A 84 12.82 -6.91 -15.24
N ARG A 85 12.35 -6.70 -16.47
CA ARG A 85 12.24 -5.37 -17.12
C ARG A 85 11.29 -4.43 -16.40
N PHE A 86 10.18 -4.97 -15.86
CA PHE A 86 9.24 -4.17 -15.07
C PHE A 86 9.89 -3.68 -13.76
N ALA A 87 10.60 -4.55 -13.05
CA ALA A 87 11.24 -4.18 -11.78
C ALA A 87 12.41 -3.21 -11.99
N VAL A 88 13.17 -3.35 -13.10
CA VAL A 88 14.20 -2.38 -13.50
C VAL A 88 13.58 -1.03 -13.79
N GLN A 89 12.48 -0.99 -14.57
CA GLN A 89 11.77 0.25 -14.87
C GLN A 89 11.22 0.92 -13.59
N LEU A 90 10.73 0.12 -12.64
CA LEU A 90 10.24 0.63 -11.35
C LEU A 90 11.38 1.21 -10.50
N GLU A 91 12.56 0.58 -10.52
CA GLU A 91 13.77 1.08 -9.84
C GLU A 91 14.25 2.42 -10.43
N GLU A 92 14.16 2.57 -11.75
CA GLU A 92 14.52 3.80 -12.46
C GLU A 92 13.44 4.87 -12.43
N ASN A 93 12.26 4.56 -11.87
CA ASN A 93 11.11 5.47 -11.87
C ASN A 93 11.41 6.74 -11.07
N LYS A 94 11.30 7.90 -11.73
CA LYS A 94 11.64 9.20 -11.15
C LYS A 94 10.76 9.55 -9.95
N MET A 95 9.44 9.32 -10.02
CA MET A 95 8.53 9.64 -8.93
C MET A 95 8.83 8.79 -7.68
N LEU A 96 9.14 7.51 -7.87
CA LEU A 96 9.52 6.64 -6.76
C LEU A 96 10.88 7.05 -6.18
N GLY A 97 11.85 7.38 -7.03
CA GLY A 97 13.16 7.87 -6.63
C GLY A 97 13.06 9.15 -5.81
N ASP A 98 12.33 10.15 -6.30
CA ASP A 98 12.10 11.41 -5.59
C ASP A 98 11.46 11.19 -4.21
N TRP A 99 10.50 10.25 -4.12
CA TRP A 99 9.88 9.91 -2.84
C TRP A 99 10.86 9.22 -1.89
N ILE A 100 11.67 8.26 -2.39
CA ILE A 100 12.69 7.56 -1.60
C ILE A 100 13.69 8.56 -1.01
N ASP A 101 14.18 9.49 -1.83
CA ASP A 101 15.14 10.50 -1.43
C ASP A 101 14.54 11.47 -0.39
N ALA A 102 13.30 11.93 -0.63
CA ALA A 102 12.61 12.84 0.28
C ALA A 102 12.30 12.22 1.65
N LYS A 103 12.04 10.90 1.69
CA LYS A 103 11.69 10.19 2.93
C LYS A 103 12.88 9.46 3.55
N HIS A 104 14.02 9.40 2.86
CA HIS A 104 15.17 8.56 3.24
C HIS A 104 14.75 7.09 3.49
N SER A 105 13.85 6.60 2.63
CA SER A 105 13.23 5.29 2.80
C SER A 105 14.17 4.19 2.31
N SER A 106 14.30 3.12 3.10
CA SER A 106 15.08 1.94 2.74
C SER A 106 14.46 0.66 3.29
N TRP A 107 14.76 -0.47 2.64
CA TRP A 107 14.53 -1.83 3.14
C TRP A 107 15.80 -2.46 3.74
N ASP A 108 16.88 -1.67 3.89
CA ASP A 108 18.14 -2.21 4.39
C ASP A 108 18.07 -2.66 5.86
N ASP A 109 17.28 -1.96 6.66
CA ASP A 109 17.03 -2.34 8.06
C ASP A 109 16.27 -3.66 8.19
N ASP A 110 15.48 -4.02 7.16
CA ASP A 110 14.65 -5.22 7.11
C ASP A 110 15.15 -6.21 6.04
N ILE A 111 16.45 -6.19 5.75
CA ILE A 111 17.06 -7.01 4.68
C ILE A 111 16.81 -8.52 4.88
N GLU A 112 16.70 -8.99 6.12
CA GLU A 112 16.40 -10.40 6.41
C GLU A 112 15.00 -10.78 5.94
N PHE A 113 14.01 -9.89 6.09
CA PHE A 113 12.68 -10.09 5.54
C PHE A 113 12.73 -10.13 4.00
N VAL A 114 13.46 -9.21 3.36
CA VAL A 114 13.64 -9.18 1.90
C VAL A 114 14.25 -10.48 1.38
N ARG A 115 15.29 -11.00 2.05
CA ARG A 115 15.93 -12.27 1.71
C ARG A 115 14.99 -13.46 1.86
N LYS A 116 14.20 -13.49 2.91
CA LYS A 116 13.21 -14.53 3.15
C LYS A 116 12.10 -14.49 2.09
N LEU A 117 11.60 -13.29 1.78
CA LEU A 117 10.60 -13.10 0.73
C LEU A 117 11.13 -13.56 -0.64
N TYR A 118 12.37 -13.17 -0.99
CA TYR A 118 13.05 -13.68 -2.19
C TYR A 118 13.09 -15.21 -2.22
N THR A 119 13.51 -15.84 -1.12
CA THR A 119 13.61 -17.30 -1.03
C THR A 119 12.23 -17.96 -1.21
N ASN A 120 11.18 -17.43 -0.59
CA ASN A 120 9.82 -17.94 -0.72
C ASN A 120 9.30 -17.82 -2.16
N ILE A 121 9.59 -16.69 -2.82
CA ILE A 121 9.21 -16.50 -4.24
C ILE A 121 9.94 -17.53 -5.11
N THR A 122 11.25 -17.65 -4.98
CA THR A 122 12.06 -18.51 -5.86
C THR A 122 11.83 -20.01 -5.65
N ALA A 123 11.35 -20.42 -4.48
CA ALA A 123 10.97 -21.80 -4.19
C ALA A 123 9.57 -22.19 -4.73
N SER A 124 8.79 -21.24 -5.25
CA SER A 124 7.40 -21.45 -5.63
C SER A 124 7.23 -22.01 -7.04
N GLU A 125 6.12 -22.72 -7.26
CA GLU A 125 5.72 -23.18 -8.59
C GLU A 125 5.51 -22.01 -9.56
N VAL A 126 4.92 -20.91 -9.09
CA VAL A 126 4.68 -19.70 -9.90
C VAL A 126 5.98 -19.10 -10.43
N PHE A 127 7.06 -19.17 -9.64
CA PHE A 127 8.38 -18.74 -10.07
C PHE A 127 8.97 -19.71 -11.11
N GLN A 128 8.85 -21.01 -10.89
CA GLN A 128 9.33 -22.03 -11.83
C GLN A 128 8.61 -21.94 -13.18
N GLU A 129 7.29 -21.74 -13.18
CA GLU A 129 6.51 -21.48 -14.39
C GLU A 129 7.01 -20.25 -15.15
N TYR A 130 7.25 -19.13 -14.42
CA TYR A 130 7.78 -17.92 -15.03
C TYR A 130 9.17 -18.14 -15.65
N MET A 131 10.07 -18.82 -14.93
CA MET A 131 11.42 -19.09 -15.44
C MET A 131 11.44 -20.06 -16.62
N ALA A 132 10.55 -21.05 -16.64
CA ALA A 132 10.43 -22.05 -17.70
C ALA A 132 9.68 -21.52 -18.94
N SER A 133 8.94 -20.42 -18.82
CA SER A 133 8.17 -19.86 -19.92
C SER A 133 9.08 -19.36 -21.04
N GLU A 134 8.73 -19.70 -22.29
CA GLU A 134 9.38 -19.18 -23.51
C GLU A 134 9.08 -17.70 -23.74
N GLU A 135 8.06 -17.14 -23.08
CA GLU A 135 7.74 -15.74 -23.15
C GLU A 135 8.82 -14.92 -22.43
N ASP A 136 9.61 -14.19 -23.21
CA ASP A 136 10.64 -13.29 -22.70
C ASP A 136 10.36 -11.85 -23.18
N ASN A 137 9.36 -11.23 -22.58
CA ASN A 137 8.92 -9.89 -22.89
C ASN A 137 8.51 -9.12 -21.63
N TYR A 138 8.31 -7.81 -21.79
CA TYR A 138 7.94 -6.92 -20.68
C TYR A 138 6.62 -7.31 -20.02
N GLU A 139 5.64 -7.76 -20.79
CA GLU A 139 4.32 -8.13 -20.25
C GLU A 139 4.39 -9.37 -19.37
N ALA A 140 5.18 -10.37 -19.78
CA ALA A 140 5.44 -11.56 -18.95
C ALA A 140 6.15 -11.19 -17.64
N ASP A 141 7.13 -10.29 -17.71
CA ASP A 141 7.87 -9.78 -16.55
C ASP A 141 6.95 -9.04 -15.56
N ARG A 142 6.09 -8.17 -16.07
CA ARG A 142 5.10 -7.42 -15.30
C ARG A 142 4.05 -8.33 -14.66
N GLU A 143 3.53 -9.29 -15.42
CA GLU A 143 2.53 -10.25 -14.93
C GLU A 143 3.13 -11.21 -13.88
N ALA A 144 4.41 -11.59 -14.01
CA ALA A 144 5.11 -12.35 -13.01
C ALA A 144 5.15 -11.60 -11.67
N TRP A 145 5.55 -10.32 -11.67
CA TRP A 145 5.53 -9.50 -10.46
C TRP A 145 4.13 -9.30 -9.90
N ARG A 146 3.11 -9.16 -10.75
CA ARG A 146 1.72 -9.11 -10.28
C ARG A 146 1.31 -10.39 -9.54
N LYS A 147 1.70 -11.57 -10.04
CA LYS A 147 1.45 -12.87 -9.39
C LYS A 147 2.26 -13.00 -8.10
N PHE A 148 3.55 -12.64 -8.10
CA PHE A 148 4.40 -12.70 -6.91
C PHE A 148 3.86 -11.79 -5.81
N TYR A 149 3.52 -10.56 -6.13
CA TYR A 149 2.93 -9.63 -5.18
C TYR A 149 1.65 -10.20 -4.56
N LYS A 150 0.74 -10.70 -5.38
CA LYS A 150 -0.52 -11.26 -4.93
C LYS A 150 -0.33 -12.48 -4.01
N ASN A 151 0.60 -13.37 -4.34
CA ASN A 151 0.74 -14.65 -3.63
C ASN A 151 1.65 -14.58 -2.41
N PHE A 152 2.61 -13.66 -2.38
CA PHE A 152 3.65 -13.62 -1.33
C PHE A 152 3.69 -12.34 -0.51
N VAL A 153 3.05 -11.27 -0.97
CA VAL A 153 3.09 -9.96 -0.30
C VAL A 153 1.74 -9.61 0.33
N MET A 154 0.63 -9.77 -0.39
CA MET A 154 -0.69 -9.32 0.07
C MET A 154 -1.15 -9.98 1.38
N SER A 155 -0.94 -11.28 1.53
CA SER A 155 -1.38 -12.05 2.71
C SER A 155 -0.19 -12.57 3.51
N ASN A 156 0.80 -11.71 3.76
CA ASN A 156 2.01 -12.07 4.46
C ASN A 156 1.96 -11.52 5.90
N GLU A 157 1.67 -12.39 6.86
CA GLU A 157 1.52 -12.04 8.28
C GLU A 157 2.82 -11.46 8.88
N GLU A 158 4.00 -11.89 8.41
CA GLU A 158 5.28 -11.36 8.87
C GLU A 158 5.49 -9.93 8.36
N LEU A 159 5.09 -9.65 7.12
CA LEU A 159 5.09 -8.29 6.59
C LEU A 159 4.11 -7.40 7.36
N ASP A 160 2.91 -7.91 7.67
CA ASP A 160 1.91 -7.17 8.41
C ASP A 160 2.46 -6.77 9.79
N ALA A 161 3.09 -7.69 10.53
CA ALA A 161 3.73 -7.42 11.80
C ALA A 161 4.87 -6.39 11.68
N LEU A 162 5.72 -6.50 10.66
CA LEU A 162 6.79 -5.56 10.39
C LEU A 162 6.28 -4.14 10.09
N LEU A 163 5.23 -4.02 9.30
CA LEU A 163 4.61 -2.74 8.97
C LEU A 163 3.95 -2.10 10.18
N GLU A 164 3.34 -2.90 11.07
CA GLU A 164 2.76 -2.45 12.33
C GLU A 164 3.82 -1.84 13.26
N GLU A 165 4.98 -2.46 13.37
CA GLU A 165 6.10 -1.91 14.13
C GLU A 165 6.63 -0.58 13.58
N LYS A 166 6.61 -0.42 12.25
CA LYS A 166 7.09 0.81 11.59
C LYS A 166 6.12 1.98 11.71
N SER A 167 4.82 1.72 11.68
CA SER A 167 3.83 2.80 11.70
C SER A 167 2.44 2.31 12.11
N LEU A 168 1.91 2.86 13.19
CA LEU A 168 0.53 2.63 13.64
C LEU A 168 -0.54 3.03 12.61
N TYR A 169 -0.18 3.89 11.64
CA TYR A 169 -1.11 4.32 10.59
C TYR A 169 -1.28 3.29 9.48
N TRP A 170 -0.42 2.27 9.39
CA TRP A 170 -0.35 1.33 8.28
C TRP A 170 -1.21 0.07 8.45
N ASN A 171 -1.54 -0.31 9.70
CA ASN A 171 -2.22 -1.55 10.04
C ASN A 171 -3.48 -1.80 9.20
N ASP A 172 -4.40 -0.83 9.20
CA ASP A 172 -5.70 -0.99 8.54
C ASP A 172 -5.69 -0.59 7.06
N ASP A 173 -4.59 -0.01 6.57
CA ASP A 173 -4.51 0.54 5.23
C ASP A 173 -3.94 -0.45 4.23
N LYS A 174 -3.16 -1.44 4.67
CA LYS A 174 -2.41 -2.34 3.79
C LYS A 174 -3.30 -3.02 2.74
N GLU A 175 -4.43 -3.58 3.14
CA GLU A 175 -5.36 -4.25 2.22
C GLU A 175 -5.80 -3.34 1.06
N VAL A 176 -6.11 -2.08 1.37
CA VAL A 176 -6.49 -1.09 0.36
C VAL A 176 -5.30 -0.67 -0.49
N VAL A 177 -4.15 -0.44 0.15
CA VAL A 177 -2.90 -0.07 -0.53
C VAL A 177 -2.45 -1.16 -1.49
N ASP A 178 -2.51 -2.44 -1.11
CA ASP A 178 -2.17 -3.57 -1.96
C ASP A 178 -2.97 -3.55 -3.28
N THR A 179 -4.26 -3.18 -3.24
CA THR A 179 -5.07 -3.04 -4.44
C THR A 179 -4.55 -1.94 -5.37
N PHE A 180 -4.02 -0.86 -4.82
CA PHE A 180 -3.42 0.23 -5.59
C PHE A 180 -2.05 -0.14 -6.16
N VAL A 181 -1.24 -0.89 -5.41
CA VAL A 181 0.03 -1.43 -5.92
C VAL A 181 -0.23 -2.36 -7.11
N LEU A 182 -1.16 -3.31 -6.98
CA LEU A 182 -1.54 -4.19 -8.10
C LEU A 182 -2.07 -3.42 -9.31
N LYS A 183 -2.83 -2.35 -9.09
CA LYS A 183 -3.30 -1.47 -10.15
C LYS A 183 -2.15 -0.72 -10.82
N THR A 184 -1.16 -0.30 -10.05
CA THR A 184 0.05 0.34 -10.57
C THR A 184 0.85 -0.63 -11.42
N ILE A 185 1.14 -1.85 -10.93
CA ILE A 185 1.81 -2.89 -11.71
C ILE A 185 1.11 -3.08 -13.06
N LYS A 186 -0.23 -3.22 -13.05
CA LYS A 186 -1.02 -3.41 -14.28
C LYS A 186 -0.94 -2.24 -15.27
N ARG A 187 -0.73 -1.01 -14.78
CA ARG A 187 -0.71 0.22 -15.60
C ARG A 187 0.66 0.54 -16.18
N PHE A 188 1.71 -0.13 -15.71
CA PHE A 188 3.05 0.10 -16.24
C PHE A 188 3.14 -0.32 -17.70
N GLU A 189 3.73 0.54 -18.51
CA GLU A 189 3.95 0.36 -19.94
C GLU A 189 5.43 0.62 -20.23
N GLN A 190 6.05 -0.25 -21.01
CA GLN A 190 7.49 -0.20 -21.28
C GLN A 190 7.92 1.11 -21.93
N GLU A 191 7.06 1.66 -22.79
CA GLU A 191 7.30 2.88 -23.56
C GLU A 191 7.52 4.11 -22.67
N ASN A 192 6.90 4.13 -21.51
CA ASN A 192 6.99 5.26 -20.57
C ASN A 192 8.31 5.30 -19.79
N LYS A 193 9.10 4.23 -19.81
CA LYS A 193 10.43 4.15 -19.16
C LYS A 193 10.40 4.68 -17.72
N ALA A 194 11.41 5.47 -17.33
CA ALA A 194 11.53 6.09 -16.02
C ALA A 194 10.45 7.16 -15.71
N ASP A 195 9.78 7.67 -16.74
CA ASP A 195 8.74 8.70 -16.64
C ASP A 195 7.32 8.12 -16.46
N GLN A 196 7.19 6.80 -16.29
CA GLN A 196 5.91 6.18 -15.97
C GLN A 196 5.27 6.82 -14.74
N GLU A 197 4.08 7.37 -14.90
CA GLU A 197 3.36 7.99 -13.79
C GLU A 197 2.89 6.94 -12.76
N LEU A 198 3.22 7.17 -11.50
CA LEU A 198 2.63 6.48 -10.37
C LEU A 198 1.23 7.04 -10.08
N LEU A 199 0.46 6.35 -9.24
CA LEU A 199 -0.81 6.90 -8.78
C LEU A 199 -0.55 8.16 -7.94
N PRO A 200 -1.21 9.29 -8.23
CA PRO A 200 -1.05 10.49 -7.42
C PRO A 200 -1.57 10.27 -6.00
N GLU A 201 -1.09 11.05 -5.04
CA GLU A 201 -1.55 10.96 -3.64
C GLU A 201 -3.08 11.03 -3.56
N TYR A 202 -3.69 12.08 -4.07
CA TYR A 202 -5.14 12.19 -4.21
C TYR A 202 -5.58 11.89 -5.64
N LYS A 203 -6.70 11.19 -5.79
CA LYS A 203 -7.27 10.91 -7.12
C LYS A 203 -7.69 12.21 -7.82
N ASP A 204 -8.37 13.07 -7.08
CA ASP A 204 -8.83 14.37 -7.52
C ASP A 204 -8.39 15.44 -6.51
N LEU A 205 -8.05 16.65 -6.96
CA LEU A 205 -7.63 17.75 -6.07
C LEU A 205 -8.72 18.11 -5.04
N GLU A 206 -9.99 17.90 -5.40
CA GLU A 206 -11.14 18.11 -4.51
C GLU A 206 -11.24 17.09 -3.36
N ASP A 207 -10.59 15.92 -3.48
CA ASP A 207 -10.71 14.84 -2.48
C ASP A 207 -10.09 15.24 -1.13
N ARG A 208 -9.06 16.08 -1.14
CA ARG A 208 -8.49 16.64 0.10
C ARG A 208 -9.50 17.56 0.81
N ASP A 209 -10.16 18.43 0.05
CA ASP A 209 -11.19 19.33 0.61
C ASP A 209 -12.43 18.55 1.02
N PHE A 210 -12.79 17.50 0.29
CA PHE A 210 -13.84 16.57 0.66
C PHE A 210 -13.53 15.91 2.02
N ALA A 211 -12.30 15.43 2.24
CA ALA A 211 -11.89 14.83 3.51
C ALA A 211 -12.09 15.82 4.68
N ARG A 212 -11.63 17.06 4.54
CA ARG A 212 -11.76 18.11 5.55
C ARG A 212 -13.24 18.43 5.85
N LYS A 213 -14.02 18.70 4.80
CA LYS A 213 -15.45 19.04 4.91
C LYS A 213 -16.24 17.91 5.55
N LEU A 214 -16.01 16.66 5.12
CA LEU A 214 -16.70 15.50 5.65
C LEU A 214 -16.37 15.29 7.13
N PHE A 215 -15.10 15.38 7.52
CA PHE A 215 -14.67 15.23 8.91
C PHE A 215 -15.29 16.30 9.82
N ARG A 216 -15.17 17.59 9.44
CA ARG A 216 -15.77 18.69 10.21
C ARG A 216 -17.29 18.54 10.34
N SER A 217 -17.97 18.22 9.23
CA SER A 217 -19.41 18.01 9.24
C SER A 217 -19.83 16.84 10.14
N THR A 218 -19.06 15.75 10.16
CA THR A 218 -19.32 14.59 11.01
C THR A 218 -19.26 14.97 12.50
N ILE A 219 -18.30 15.80 12.91
CA ILE A 219 -18.17 16.25 14.30
C ILE A 219 -19.20 17.32 14.65
N LEU A 220 -19.35 18.36 13.82
CA LEU A 220 -20.23 19.50 14.12
C LEU A 220 -21.71 19.14 14.15
N ASN A 221 -22.16 18.18 13.35
CA ASN A 221 -23.55 17.76 13.28
C ASN A 221 -23.82 16.44 14.06
N CYS A 222 -22.90 16.08 14.95
CA CYS A 222 -22.96 14.85 15.74
C CYS A 222 -24.32 14.62 16.39
N ASP A 223 -24.83 15.60 17.15
CA ASP A 223 -26.11 15.50 17.89
C ASP A 223 -27.31 15.36 16.95
N GLN A 224 -27.26 16.04 15.81
CA GLN A 224 -28.32 15.96 14.80
C GLN A 224 -28.37 14.57 14.16
N TYR A 225 -27.22 14.01 13.77
CA TYR A 225 -27.14 12.66 13.22
C TYR A 225 -27.56 11.60 14.25
N GLN A 226 -27.23 11.80 15.52
CA GLN A 226 -27.66 10.92 16.60
C GLN A 226 -29.19 10.88 16.74
N ARG A 227 -29.85 12.04 16.65
CA ARG A 227 -31.33 12.12 16.67
C ARG A 227 -31.93 11.40 15.48
N TYR A 228 -31.43 11.65 14.25
CA TYR A 228 -31.94 10.97 13.05
C TYR A 228 -31.80 9.46 13.14
N MET A 229 -30.69 8.97 13.66
CA MET A 229 -30.45 7.54 13.84
C MET A 229 -31.35 6.94 14.92
N SER A 230 -31.54 7.64 16.03
CA SER A 230 -32.47 7.24 17.11
C SER A 230 -33.91 7.14 16.58
N ASP A 231 -34.36 8.13 15.81
CA ASP A 231 -35.71 8.15 15.21
C ASP A 231 -35.91 7.03 14.18
N ALA A 232 -34.87 6.72 13.41
CA ALA A 232 -34.91 5.64 12.41
C ALA A 232 -34.85 4.23 13.03
N SER A 233 -34.30 4.11 14.24
CA SER A 233 -34.01 2.83 14.91
C SER A 233 -35.03 2.48 15.99
N ARG A 234 -36.31 2.67 15.73
CA ARG A 234 -37.43 2.54 16.70
C ARG A 234 -37.46 1.23 17.51
N ASN A 235 -36.81 0.17 17.00
CA ASN A 235 -36.81 -1.17 17.63
C ASN A 235 -35.43 -1.57 18.19
N TRP A 236 -34.46 -0.65 18.22
CA TRP A 236 -33.11 -0.95 18.69
C TRP A 236 -32.72 -0.02 19.84
N ASP A 237 -32.24 -0.60 20.92
CA ASP A 237 -31.68 0.17 22.03
C ASP A 237 -30.31 0.74 21.63
N PHE A 238 -30.28 2.04 21.36
CA PHE A 238 -29.08 2.77 20.97
C PHE A 238 -27.93 2.69 21.98
N SER A 239 -28.26 2.48 23.26
CA SER A 239 -27.26 2.31 24.32
C SER A 239 -26.41 1.05 24.16
N ARG A 240 -26.89 0.08 23.36
CA ARG A 240 -26.22 -1.21 23.10
C ARG A 240 -25.35 -1.19 21.83
N LEU A 241 -25.43 -0.15 21.01
CA LEU A 241 -24.56 -0.01 19.86
C LEU A 241 -23.16 0.36 20.30
N LEU A 242 -22.17 -0.45 19.93
CA LEU A 242 -20.78 -0.10 20.14
C LEU A 242 -20.48 1.26 19.48
N THR A 243 -19.74 2.11 20.17
CA THR A 243 -19.46 3.50 19.76
C THR A 243 -18.95 3.59 18.32
N TRP A 244 -18.18 2.64 17.85
CA TRP A 244 -17.66 2.64 16.50
C TRP A 244 -18.71 2.23 15.44
N MET A 245 -19.65 1.32 15.74
CA MET A 245 -20.80 1.02 14.87
C MET A 245 -21.66 2.27 14.68
N TRP A 246 -21.86 3.01 15.75
CA TRP A 246 -22.58 4.25 15.75
C TRP A 246 -21.89 5.34 14.89
N LEU A 247 -20.56 5.44 14.93
CA LEU A 247 -19.76 6.31 14.08
C LEU A 247 -19.82 5.89 12.61
N SER A 248 -19.77 4.59 12.33
CA SER A 248 -19.85 4.06 10.96
C SER A 248 -21.19 4.38 10.29
N CYS A 249 -22.28 4.42 11.04
CA CYS A 249 -23.62 4.77 10.52
C CYS A 249 -23.76 6.27 10.21
N ARG A 250 -22.92 7.15 10.75
CA ARG A 250 -22.99 8.61 10.49
C ARG A 250 -22.51 9.00 9.10
N LEU A 251 -21.52 8.33 8.55
CA LEU A 251 -20.95 8.65 7.26
C LEU A 251 -21.93 8.51 6.07
N PRO A 252 -22.80 7.49 6.01
CA PRO A 252 -23.79 7.37 4.94
C PRO A 252 -24.81 8.51 4.90
N LEU A 253 -25.15 9.13 6.04
CA LEU A 253 -26.14 10.21 6.11
C LEU A 253 -25.68 11.51 5.44
N GLN A 254 -24.39 11.65 5.14
CA GLN A 254 -23.83 12.81 4.42
C GLN A 254 -23.80 12.62 2.89
N ARG A 255 -24.42 11.58 2.37
CA ARG A 255 -24.40 11.24 0.95
C ARG A 255 -25.48 11.99 0.12
N TRP A 256 -26.36 12.78 0.78
CA TRP A 256 -27.49 13.50 0.18
C TRP A 256 -27.33 15.00 0.34
#